data_73a6e01475bad301d9c968badbe4a283
#
_entry.id   73a6e01475bad301d9c968badbe4a283
#
_cell.length_a   1.000
_cell.length_b   1.000
_cell.length_c   1.000
_cell.angle_alpha   90.00
_cell.angle_beta   90.00
_cell.angle_gamma   90.00
#
_symmetry.space_group_name_H-M   'P 1'
#
loop_
_entity.id
_entity.type
_entity.pdbx_description
1 polymer ?
#
loop_
_entity_poly.entity_id
_entity_poly.type
_entity_poly.pdbx_seq_one_letter_code
_entity_poly.pdbx_strand_id
1 'polypeptide(L)'
;MSGDWDKPIENSIDGIRHGMTHFDGVEFDLRLTKDGQLVLFHDNHLSKEQTETLGGTKWTEDRTTEELAELGIETFEQLLADDVFTHSWREHGKVACVELKMPHPNSKIAGSVKPKKREKHARAMAKLVDTMLNEVGLQQSNVVLISFKRR
;
A
#
# COMPACT_ATOMS: atom_id res chain seq x y z
N MET A 1 -32.93 -14.26 6.08
CA MET A 1 -31.58 -14.86 5.93
C MET A 1 -30.57 -13.73 5.96
N SER A 2 -30.01 -13.44 7.12
CA SER A 2 -28.81 -12.60 7.23
C SER A 2 -27.65 -13.47 6.82
N GLY A 3 -27.27 -13.42 5.55
CA GLY A 3 -26.00 -13.95 5.13
C GLY A 3 -24.91 -13.12 5.82
N ASP A 4 -24.14 -13.72 6.71
CA ASP A 4 -22.94 -13.13 7.25
C ASP A 4 -21.98 -12.88 6.08
N TRP A 5 -22.05 -11.66 5.56
CA TRP A 5 -21.07 -11.21 4.59
C TRP A 5 -19.83 -10.80 5.39
N ASP A 6 -18.86 -11.69 5.41
CA ASP A 6 -17.55 -11.37 5.99
C ASP A 6 -16.89 -10.27 5.16
N LYS A 7 -16.96 -9.04 5.67
CA LYS A 7 -16.33 -7.89 5.05
C LYS A 7 -14.83 -8.16 4.94
N PRO A 8 -14.25 -8.12 3.71
CA PRO A 8 -12.81 -8.27 3.56
C PRO A 8 -12.02 -7.25 4.39
N ILE A 9 -10.88 -7.66 4.87
CA ILE A 9 -9.97 -6.78 5.63
C ILE A 9 -9.48 -5.66 4.71
N GLU A 10 -9.55 -4.42 5.19
CA GLU A 10 -9.05 -3.24 4.49
C GLU A 10 -7.57 -3.40 4.12
N ASN A 11 -7.18 -2.97 2.90
CA ASN A 11 -5.83 -3.11 2.37
C ASN A 11 -5.28 -4.56 2.33
N SER A 12 -6.14 -5.56 2.40
CA SER A 12 -5.74 -6.95 2.14
C SER A 12 -5.82 -7.28 0.65
N ILE A 13 -4.99 -8.21 0.19
CA ILE A 13 -5.06 -8.72 -1.20
C ILE A 13 -6.44 -9.28 -1.49
N ASP A 14 -7.02 -10.04 -0.57
CA ASP A 14 -8.38 -10.59 -0.72
C ASP A 14 -9.43 -9.49 -0.91
N GLY A 15 -9.36 -8.44 -0.11
CA GLY A 15 -10.29 -7.30 -0.22
C GLY A 15 -10.12 -6.52 -1.51
N ILE A 16 -8.89 -6.25 -1.91
CA ILE A 16 -8.55 -5.53 -3.14
C ILE A 16 -8.96 -6.35 -4.38
N ARG A 17 -8.67 -7.66 -4.38
CA ARG A 17 -9.10 -8.59 -5.43
C ARG A 17 -10.62 -8.63 -5.56
N HIS A 18 -11.33 -8.73 -4.44
CA HIS A 18 -12.80 -8.70 -4.42
C HIS A 18 -13.33 -7.40 -5.03
N GLY A 19 -12.79 -6.25 -4.61
CA GLY A 19 -13.15 -4.95 -5.18
C GLY A 19 -12.90 -4.88 -6.68
N MET A 20 -11.74 -5.29 -7.15
CA MET A 20 -11.36 -5.26 -8.56
C MET A 20 -12.22 -6.21 -9.41
N THR A 21 -12.70 -7.32 -8.87
CA THR A 21 -13.54 -8.27 -9.59
C THR A 21 -15.00 -7.82 -9.70
N HIS A 22 -15.54 -7.19 -8.67
CA HIS A 22 -16.98 -6.92 -8.55
C HIS A 22 -17.38 -5.47 -8.83
N PHE A 23 -16.45 -4.53 -8.84
CA PHE A 23 -16.71 -3.10 -9.02
C PHE A 23 -15.89 -2.53 -10.19
N ASP A 24 -16.12 -1.27 -10.52
CA ASP A 24 -15.42 -0.57 -11.62
C ASP A 24 -13.96 -0.21 -11.27
N GLY A 25 -13.57 -0.39 -10.02
CA GLY A 25 -12.23 -0.14 -9.55
C GLY A 25 -12.08 -0.34 -8.06
N VAL A 26 -10.86 -0.13 -7.57
CA VAL A 26 -10.51 -0.20 -6.16
C VAL A 26 -9.63 0.96 -5.75
N GLU A 27 -9.66 1.26 -4.48
CA GLU A 27 -8.70 2.15 -3.82
C GLU A 27 -7.92 1.34 -2.79
N PHE A 28 -6.62 1.59 -2.68
CA PHE A 28 -5.77 1.03 -1.65
C PHE A 28 -4.57 1.93 -1.35
N ASP A 29 -3.99 1.72 -0.19
CA ASP A 29 -2.91 2.54 0.35
C ASP A 29 -1.56 1.83 0.25
N LEU A 30 -0.53 2.55 -0.16
CA LEU A 30 0.85 2.07 -0.15
C LEU A 30 1.70 2.89 0.81
N ARG A 31 2.56 2.17 1.57
CA ARG A 31 3.63 2.74 2.38
C ARG A 31 4.97 2.14 2.00
N LEU A 32 6.00 2.97 2.10
CA LEU A 32 7.37 2.55 1.87
C LEU A 32 7.97 2.05 3.19
N THR A 33 8.50 0.83 3.19
CA THR A 33 9.15 0.24 4.36
C THR A 33 10.59 0.73 4.53
N LYS A 34 11.19 0.43 5.67
CA LYS A 34 12.59 0.74 5.97
C LYS A 34 13.57 0.14 4.95
N ASP A 35 13.25 -1.04 4.43
CA ASP A 35 14.04 -1.76 3.43
C ASP A 35 13.64 -1.46 1.98
N GLY A 36 12.79 -0.43 1.77
CA GLY A 36 12.49 0.10 0.44
C GLY A 36 11.45 -0.67 -0.36
N GLN A 37 10.60 -1.46 0.30
CA GLN A 37 9.50 -2.17 -0.33
C GLN A 37 8.18 -1.39 -0.15
N LEU A 38 7.19 -1.67 -1.00
CA LEU A 38 5.84 -1.12 -0.85
C LEU A 38 4.93 -2.14 -0.19
N VAL A 39 4.25 -1.72 0.88
CA VAL A 39 3.27 -2.53 1.62
C VAL A 39 1.88 -1.92 1.56
N LEU A 40 0.88 -2.78 1.66
CA LEU A 40 -0.55 -2.43 1.69
C LEU A 40 -0.95 -2.09 3.13
N PHE A 41 -0.90 -0.81 3.50
CA PHE A 41 -1.22 -0.38 4.85
C PHE A 41 -1.60 1.09 4.92
N HIS A 42 -2.67 1.41 5.67
CA HIS A 42 -3.19 2.77 5.79
C HIS A 42 -2.42 3.63 6.78
N ASP A 43 -2.18 3.13 8.00
CA ASP A 43 -1.70 3.94 9.12
C ASP A 43 -0.18 4.16 9.10
N ASN A 44 0.25 5.34 9.52
CA ASN A 44 1.67 5.66 9.68
C ASN A 44 2.28 5.12 10.98
N HIS A 45 1.47 4.44 11.79
CA HIS A 45 1.89 3.79 13.02
C HIS A 45 1.11 2.48 13.23
N LEU A 46 1.75 1.56 13.88
CA LEU A 46 1.14 0.31 14.32
C LEU A 46 0.26 0.55 15.55
N SER A 47 -0.77 -0.28 15.74
CA SER A 47 -1.55 -0.29 16.96
C SER A 47 -0.66 -0.62 18.17
N LYS A 48 -1.19 -0.39 19.38
CA LYS A 48 -0.49 -0.77 20.60
C LYS A 48 -0.17 -2.28 20.61
N GLU A 49 -1.16 -3.10 20.30
CA GLU A 49 -1.03 -4.56 20.25
C GLU A 49 0.02 -5.00 19.21
N GLN A 50 -0.04 -4.47 18.00
CA GLN A 50 0.94 -4.75 16.94
C GLN A 50 2.37 -4.35 17.35
N THR A 51 2.51 -3.18 18.00
CA THR A 51 3.81 -2.70 18.49
C THR A 51 4.34 -3.59 19.62
N GLU A 52 3.49 -4.03 20.53
CA GLU A 52 3.87 -4.95 21.62
C GLU A 52 4.31 -6.32 21.07
N THR A 53 3.64 -6.82 20.03
CA THR A 53 3.99 -8.08 19.35
C THR A 53 5.39 -8.04 18.76
N LEU A 54 5.74 -6.96 18.07
CA LEU A 54 7.05 -6.83 17.41
C LEU A 54 8.14 -6.25 18.34
N GLY A 55 7.74 -5.50 19.36
CA GLY A 55 8.65 -4.67 20.15
C GLY A 55 9.17 -3.45 19.35
N GLY A 56 9.89 -2.54 19.97
CA GLY A 56 10.58 -1.43 19.30
C GLY A 56 9.67 -0.29 18.83
N THR A 57 9.89 0.20 17.61
CA THR A 57 9.22 1.39 17.09
C THR A 57 7.78 1.12 16.64
N LYS A 58 6.89 2.06 16.89
CA LYS A 58 5.51 2.01 16.37
C LYS A 58 5.37 2.56 14.94
N TRP A 59 6.37 3.25 14.41
CA TRP A 59 6.27 3.91 13.11
C TRP A 59 6.40 2.89 11.98
N THR A 60 5.42 2.84 11.08
CA THR A 60 5.34 1.84 10.01
C THR A 60 6.56 1.88 9.09
N GLU A 61 6.99 3.06 8.68
CA GLU A 61 8.13 3.22 7.77
C GLU A 61 9.50 2.96 8.44
N ASP A 62 9.56 2.81 9.76
CA ASP A 62 10.76 2.39 10.50
C ASP A 62 10.85 0.87 10.66
N ARG A 63 9.92 0.12 10.05
CA ARG A 63 9.87 -1.35 10.03
C ARG A 63 10.29 -1.91 8.68
N THR A 64 10.88 -3.09 8.73
CA THR A 64 11.17 -3.87 7.52
C THR A 64 9.91 -4.59 7.02
N THR A 65 9.95 -5.00 5.77
CA THR A 65 8.88 -5.80 5.16
C THR A 65 8.65 -7.12 5.92
N GLU A 66 9.72 -7.76 6.37
CA GLU A 66 9.68 -9.00 7.15
C GLU A 66 8.97 -8.81 8.49
N GLU A 67 9.31 -7.76 9.24
CA GLU A 67 8.62 -7.41 10.50
C GLU A 67 7.11 -7.17 10.28
N LEU A 68 6.75 -6.45 9.23
CA LEU A 68 5.35 -6.18 8.92
C LEU A 68 4.60 -7.43 8.46
N ALA A 69 5.27 -8.35 7.78
CA ALA A 69 4.70 -9.64 7.39
C ALA A 69 4.29 -10.51 8.58
N GLU A 70 4.99 -10.41 9.72
CA GLU A 70 4.59 -11.09 10.96
C GLU A 70 3.21 -10.65 11.48
N LEU A 71 2.78 -9.42 11.12
CA LEU A 71 1.46 -8.89 11.43
C LEU A 71 0.40 -9.18 10.36
N GLY A 72 0.75 -9.92 9.31
CA GLY A 72 -0.13 -10.20 8.18
C GLY A 72 -0.25 -9.04 7.17
N ILE A 73 0.62 -8.03 7.25
CA ILE A 73 0.66 -6.93 6.28
C ILE A 73 1.32 -7.41 5.00
N GLU A 74 0.59 -7.29 3.90
CA GLU A 74 0.98 -7.80 2.59
C GLU A 74 1.67 -6.73 1.75
N THR A 75 2.42 -7.16 0.72
CA THR A 75 3.18 -6.26 -0.15
C THR A 75 2.45 -5.96 -1.45
N PHE A 76 2.82 -4.84 -2.08
CA PHE A 76 2.36 -4.52 -3.43
C PHE A 76 2.86 -5.54 -4.47
N GLU A 77 4.06 -6.08 -4.27
CA GLU A 77 4.59 -7.16 -5.10
C GLU A 77 3.69 -8.42 -5.05
N GLN A 78 3.25 -8.82 -3.86
CA GLN A 78 2.31 -9.94 -3.69
C GLN A 78 0.96 -9.65 -4.36
N LEU A 79 0.44 -8.42 -4.28
CA LEU A 79 -0.77 -8.02 -4.98
C LEU A 79 -0.60 -8.13 -6.50
N LEU A 80 0.52 -7.68 -7.05
CA LEU A 80 0.80 -7.76 -8.48
C LEU A 80 1.04 -9.19 -8.96
N ALA A 81 1.38 -10.11 -8.07
CA ALA A 81 1.48 -11.54 -8.34
C ALA A 81 0.12 -12.27 -8.29
N ASP A 82 -0.95 -11.60 -7.86
CA ASP A 82 -2.30 -12.14 -7.84
C ASP A 82 -2.92 -12.09 -9.25
N ASP A 83 -3.05 -13.25 -9.89
CA ASP A 83 -3.51 -13.35 -11.28
C ASP A 83 -4.95 -12.91 -11.46
N VAL A 84 -5.81 -13.13 -10.47
CA VAL A 84 -7.22 -12.71 -10.53
C VAL A 84 -7.32 -11.18 -10.49
N PHE A 85 -6.58 -10.53 -9.62
CA PHE A 85 -6.52 -9.08 -9.53
C PHE A 85 -5.97 -8.45 -10.81
N THR A 86 -4.82 -8.89 -11.28
CA THR A 86 -4.16 -8.32 -12.47
C THR A 86 -4.94 -8.59 -13.73
N HIS A 87 -5.54 -9.77 -13.89
CA HIS A 87 -6.40 -10.09 -15.02
C HIS A 87 -7.65 -9.20 -15.05
N SER A 88 -8.37 -9.07 -13.94
CA SER A 88 -9.56 -8.22 -13.84
C SER A 88 -9.24 -6.76 -14.15
N TRP A 89 -8.10 -6.25 -13.68
CA TRP A 89 -7.66 -4.90 -13.95
C TRP A 89 -7.34 -4.69 -15.44
N ARG A 90 -6.55 -5.59 -16.02
CA ARG A 90 -6.09 -5.50 -17.41
C ARG A 90 -7.22 -5.66 -18.43
N GLU A 91 -8.03 -6.70 -18.28
CA GLU A 91 -9.02 -7.11 -19.29
C GLU A 91 -10.31 -6.28 -19.25
N HIS A 92 -10.65 -5.71 -18.11
CA HIS A 92 -11.93 -5.02 -17.93
C HIS A 92 -11.83 -3.49 -17.85
N GLY A 93 -10.65 -2.92 -18.08
CA GLY A 93 -10.44 -1.47 -18.08
C GLY A 93 -10.76 -0.77 -16.77
N LYS A 94 -10.71 -1.52 -15.67
CA LYS A 94 -11.01 -1.04 -14.31
C LYS A 94 -9.91 -0.11 -13.80
N VAL A 95 -10.22 0.68 -12.79
CA VAL A 95 -9.32 1.70 -12.24
C VAL A 95 -8.77 1.26 -10.90
N ALA A 96 -7.45 1.33 -10.74
CA ALA A 96 -6.79 1.28 -9.42
C ALA A 96 -6.44 2.69 -8.96
N CYS A 97 -7.05 3.12 -7.86
CA CYS A 97 -6.72 4.37 -7.18
C CYS A 97 -5.74 4.06 -6.05
N VAL A 98 -4.51 4.50 -6.18
CA VAL A 98 -3.42 4.15 -5.25
C VAL A 98 -2.99 5.37 -4.48
N GLU A 99 -3.21 5.37 -3.16
CA GLU A 99 -2.75 6.45 -2.31
C GLU A 99 -1.32 6.18 -1.82
N LEU A 100 -0.42 7.09 -2.15
CA LEU A 100 0.97 7.09 -1.68
C LEU A 100 1.04 7.79 -0.33
N LYS A 101 1.09 7.01 0.75
CA LYS A 101 1.08 7.52 2.12
C LYS A 101 2.45 8.08 2.54
N MET A 102 2.40 9.19 3.26
CA MET A 102 3.60 9.82 3.80
C MET A 102 3.93 9.31 5.21
N PRO A 103 5.23 9.18 5.55
CA PRO A 103 5.64 8.76 6.87
C PRO A 103 5.27 9.79 7.94
N HIS A 104 5.11 9.33 9.18
CA HIS A 104 4.92 10.24 10.31
C HIS A 104 6.16 11.10 10.51
N PRO A 105 6.02 12.40 10.86
CA PRO A 105 7.18 13.29 11.07
C PRO A 105 8.19 12.80 12.11
N ASN A 106 7.73 12.01 13.08
CA ASN A 106 8.56 11.45 14.15
C ASN A 106 9.22 10.11 13.79
N SER A 107 8.95 9.55 12.59
CA SER A 107 9.67 8.37 12.13
C SER A 107 11.13 8.73 11.82
N LYS A 108 12.04 7.77 12.01
CA LYS A 108 13.46 7.97 11.72
C LYS A 108 13.71 8.25 10.24
N ILE A 109 12.98 7.56 9.36
CA ILE A 109 13.06 7.74 7.90
C ILE A 109 12.61 9.14 7.51
N ALA A 110 11.54 9.64 8.11
CA ALA A 110 11.06 11.00 7.83
C ALA A 110 12.06 12.06 8.29
N GLY A 111 12.87 11.79 9.29
CA GLY A 111 13.89 12.62 9.92
C GLY A 111 13.65 14.11 9.77
N SER A 112 13.09 14.81 10.77
CA SER A 112 12.78 16.24 10.75
C SER A 112 12.34 16.73 9.36
N VAL A 113 11.11 16.41 8.99
CA VAL A 113 10.61 16.52 7.61
C VAL A 113 10.48 17.96 7.17
N LYS A 114 11.50 18.47 6.51
CA LYS A 114 11.35 19.64 5.66
C LYS A 114 10.43 19.27 4.48
N PRO A 115 9.54 20.18 4.02
CA PRO A 115 8.58 19.92 2.94
C PRO A 115 9.19 19.27 1.68
N LYS A 116 10.43 19.63 1.33
CA LYS A 116 11.18 19.06 0.20
C LYS A 116 11.45 17.54 0.32
N LYS A 117 11.60 17.00 1.52
CA LYS A 117 11.82 15.57 1.71
C LYS A 117 10.56 14.75 1.48
N ARG A 118 9.37 15.30 1.80
CA ARG A 118 8.09 14.67 1.53
C ARG A 118 7.84 14.50 0.03
N GLU A 119 8.10 15.54 -0.73
CA GLU A 119 7.97 15.49 -2.18
C GLU A 119 8.93 14.46 -2.80
N LYS A 120 10.18 14.42 -2.33
CA LYS A 120 11.15 13.40 -2.74
C LYS A 120 10.67 12.00 -2.42
N HIS A 121 10.09 11.79 -1.25
CA HIS A 121 9.53 10.50 -0.83
C HIS A 121 8.37 10.07 -1.74
N ALA A 122 7.40 10.97 -1.98
CA ALA A 122 6.27 10.69 -2.87
C ALA A 122 6.73 10.36 -4.30
N ARG A 123 7.70 11.11 -4.83
CA ARG A 123 8.28 10.83 -6.16
C ARG A 123 9.00 9.49 -6.21
N ALA A 124 9.72 9.11 -5.16
CA ALA A 124 10.38 7.82 -5.08
C ALA A 124 9.36 6.66 -5.07
N MET A 125 8.28 6.80 -4.31
CA MET A 125 7.18 5.82 -4.30
C MET A 125 6.50 5.74 -5.66
N ALA A 126 6.16 6.86 -6.28
CA ALA A 126 5.53 6.89 -7.60
C ALA A 126 6.40 6.21 -8.66
N LYS A 127 7.71 6.48 -8.66
CA LYS A 127 8.66 5.84 -9.56
C LYS A 127 8.76 4.32 -9.32
N LEU A 128 8.73 3.90 -8.07
CA LEU A 128 8.75 2.48 -7.73
C LEU A 128 7.48 1.77 -8.21
N VAL A 129 6.30 2.37 -8.01
CA VAL A 129 5.03 1.86 -8.55
C VAL A 129 5.09 1.72 -10.06
N ASP A 130 5.53 2.77 -10.77
CA ASP A 130 5.68 2.75 -12.23
C ASP A 130 6.62 1.62 -12.69
N THR A 131 7.77 1.48 -12.06
CA THR A 131 8.72 0.41 -12.36
C THR A 131 8.09 -0.98 -12.16
N MET A 132 7.40 -1.21 -11.04
CA MET A 132 6.77 -2.49 -10.74
C MET A 132 5.62 -2.81 -11.70
N LEU A 133 4.82 -1.82 -12.10
CA LEU A 133 3.77 -1.99 -13.12
C LEU A 133 4.35 -2.34 -14.49
N ASN A 134 5.45 -1.71 -14.88
CA ASN A 134 6.16 -2.02 -16.12
C ASN A 134 6.69 -3.46 -16.15
N GLU A 135 7.27 -3.91 -15.04
CA GLU A 135 7.82 -5.27 -14.92
C GLU A 135 6.77 -6.38 -15.10
N VAL A 136 5.54 -6.12 -14.69
CA VAL A 136 4.42 -7.09 -14.83
C VAL A 136 3.51 -6.79 -16.04
N GLY A 137 3.87 -5.85 -16.89
CA GLY A 137 3.12 -5.52 -18.12
C GLY A 137 1.80 -4.78 -17.88
N LEU A 138 1.68 -4.03 -16.79
CA LEU A 138 0.49 -3.26 -16.41
C LEU A 138 0.64 -1.74 -16.65
N GLN A 139 1.67 -1.30 -17.36
CA GLN A 139 1.98 0.11 -17.60
C GLN A 139 0.90 0.88 -18.37
N GLN A 140 0.02 0.19 -19.08
CA GLN A 140 -1.12 0.79 -19.78
C GLN A 140 -2.45 0.63 -19.06
N SER A 141 -2.44 0.04 -17.87
CA SER A 141 -3.62 -0.11 -17.04
C SER A 141 -4.03 1.22 -16.41
N ASN A 142 -5.33 1.40 -16.17
CA ASN A 142 -5.84 2.63 -15.59
C ASN A 142 -5.43 2.73 -14.11
N VAL A 143 -4.48 3.60 -13.82
CA VAL A 143 -4.01 3.89 -12.47
C VAL A 143 -4.13 5.38 -12.18
N VAL A 144 -4.61 5.70 -10.99
CA VAL A 144 -4.63 7.06 -10.44
C VAL A 144 -3.77 7.06 -9.18
N LEU A 145 -2.67 7.80 -9.19
CA LEU A 145 -1.83 7.97 -8.01
C LEU A 145 -2.28 9.21 -7.24
N ILE A 146 -2.56 9.04 -5.96
CA ILE A 146 -2.96 10.11 -5.06
C ILE A 146 -1.91 10.26 -3.95
N SER A 147 -1.61 11.49 -3.59
CA SER A 147 -0.81 11.79 -2.41
C SER A 147 -1.30 13.07 -1.78
N PHE A 148 -1.69 13.00 -0.51
CA PHE A 148 -2.18 14.17 0.21
C PHE A 148 -1.03 14.98 0.81
N LYS A 149 -0.93 16.23 0.38
CA LYS A 149 -0.06 17.22 0.99
C LYS A 149 -0.81 17.85 2.18
N ARG A 150 -0.47 17.47 3.42
CA ARG A 150 -0.92 18.28 4.57
C ARG A 150 -0.32 19.68 4.43
N ARG A 151 -1.19 20.67 4.37
CA ARG A 151 -0.82 22.09 4.45
C ARG A 151 -0.32 22.44 5.84
#